data_5de1bbc33d2c1ac6f5806e4c8e6a8d5b
#
_entry.id   5de1bbc33d2c1ac6f5806e4c8e6a8d5b
#
_cell.length_a   1.000
_cell.length_b   1.000
_cell.length_c   1.000
_cell.angle_alpha   90.00
_cell.angle_beta   90.00
_cell.angle_gamma   90.00
#
_symmetry.space_group_name_H-M   'P 1'
#
loop_
_entity.id
_entity.type
_entity.pdbx_description
1 polymer ?
#
loop_
_entity_poly.entity_id
_entity_poly.type
_entity_poly.pdbx_seq_one_letter_code
_entity_poly.pdbx_strand_id
1 'polypeptide(L)'
;SSRAKALLKNREMTGLTKYYVTSEAPEKLSAKFPGFFHKILIDAPCSGEGMFHKEPQMAGYWEEKPPAYYSEIQKNLILQGADMLRPGGMLLYSTCTFSKEENEEVIAFLLKARPDMETIQPLPYKDFVSGFSLEGESEEINRQLQKCIRLFPHKISGEGHFAALLRKKGEEKQETPAKEKSAVLPVEVQDFLKMVSMDFSRGFFKTEGERIFFLPEGGKLPRLRYLRTGLYLGDVKKKRVEPSQAFAMALSPDTFDSCINLSAEDMRTVKYLKGETIEVGDLLSARDKGWQLVCVDGFA
;
A
#
# COMPACT_ATOMS: atom_id res chain seq x y z
N SER A 1 15.64 -2.92 2.94
CA SER A 1 15.35 -4.29 3.35
C SER A 1 14.77 -5.08 2.18
N SER A 2 14.84 -6.41 2.22
CA SER A 2 14.23 -7.30 1.21
C SER A 2 12.71 -7.11 1.13
N ARG A 3 12.04 -6.95 2.28
CA ARG A 3 10.60 -6.67 2.37
C ARG A 3 10.19 -5.39 1.63
N ALA A 4 10.97 -4.31 1.74
CA ALA A 4 10.65 -3.07 1.03
C ALA A 4 10.82 -3.21 -0.50
N LYS A 5 11.74 -4.05 -0.97
CA LYS A 5 11.88 -4.37 -2.41
C LYS A 5 10.69 -5.21 -2.90
N ALA A 6 10.23 -6.19 -2.10
CA ALA A 6 9.04 -6.98 -2.41
C ALA A 6 7.78 -6.10 -2.49
N LEU A 7 7.60 -5.17 -1.53
CA LEU A 7 6.53 -4.20 -1.54
C LEU A 7 6.56 -3.33 -2.81
N LEU A 8 7.75 -2.85 -3.20
CA LEU A 8 7.90 -2.08 -4.45
C LEU A 8 7.45 -2.90 -5.65
N LYS A 9 7.95 -4.15 -5.80
CA LYS A 9 7.55 -5.04 -6.90
C LYS A 9 6.03 -5.22 -6.95
N ASN A 10 5.40 -5.50 -5.81
CA ASN A 10 3.94 -5.66 -5.76
C ASN A 10 3.20 -4.38 -6.19
N ARG A 11 3.70 -3.18 -5.80
CA ARG A 11 3.09 -1.91 -6.20
C ARG A 11 3.23 -1.65 -7.69
N GLU A 12 4.38 -1.98 -8.28
CA GLU A 12 4.60 -1.86 -9.72
C GLU A 12 3.67 -2.81 -10.52
N MET A 13 3.42 -4.02 -10.02
CA MET A 13 2.51 -4.98 -10.65
C MET A 13 1.02 -4.63 -10.52
N THR A 14 0.64 -3.76 -9.61
CA THR A 14 -0.77 -3.37 -9.42
C THR A 14 -1.18 -2.12 -10.20
N GLY A 15 -0.32 -1.56 -11.03
CA GLY A 15 -0.61 -0.37 -11.83
C GLY A 15 -0.85 0.91 -11.02
N LEU A 16 -0.43 0.96 -9.75
CA LEU A 16 -0.58 2.15 -8.93
C LEU A 16 0.32 3.29 -9.40
N THR A 17 -0.24 4.49 -9.54
CA THR A 17 0.47 5.65 -10.08
C THR A 17 0.93 6.64 -9.01
N LYS A 18 0.21 6.72 -7.88
CA LYS A 18 0.41 7.75 -6.85
C LYS A 18 0.85 7.11 -5.53
N TYR A 19 2.12 6.76 -5.41
CA TYR A 19 2.66 6.12 -4.22
C TYR A 19 4.12 6.49 -3.96
N TYR A 20 4.53 6.29 -2.71
CA TYR A 20 5.92 6.37 -2.26
C TYR A 20 6.27 5.11 -1.48
N VAL A 21 7.41 4.52 -1.75
CA VAL A 21 7.94 3.39 -0.97
C VAL A 21 9.17 3.85 -0.24
N THR A 22 9.13 3.75 1.08
CA THR A 22 10.26 4.07 1.97
C THR A 22 10.78 2.83 2.68
N SER A 23 12.02 2.89 3.13
CA SER A 23 12.63 1.87 4.00
C SER A 23 13.24 2.58 5.21
N GLU A 24 12.36 3.06 6.09
CA GLU A 24 12.72 3.81 7.29
C GLU A 24 12.10 3.17 8.54
N ALA A 25 12.65 3.49 9.70
CA ALA A 25 12.07 3.14 10.97
C ALA A 25 10.83 4.02 11.27
N PRO A 26 9.79 3.49 11.93
CA PRO A 26 8.55 4.22 12.22
C PRO A 26 8.78 5.52 13.01
N GLU A 27 9.74 5.55 13.93
CA GLU A 27 10.12 6.75 14.71
C GLU A 27 10.55 7.90 13.82
N LYS A 28 11.28 7.58 12.75
CA LYS A 28 11.75 8.58 11.81
C LYS A 28 10.63 9.09 10.91
N LEU A 29 9.64 8.22 10.62
CA LEU A 29 8.45 8.62 9.89
C LEU A 29 7.57 9.53 10.74
N SER A 30 7.29 9.16 12.00
CA SER A 30 6.44 9.95 12.89
C SER A 30 7.02 11.35 13.15
N ALA A 31 8.33 11.47 13.28
CA ALA A 31 9.01 12.76 13.41
C ALA A 31 8.91 13.65 12.14
N LYS A 32 8.63 13.07 10.96
CA LYS A 32 8.56 13.80 9.70
C LYS A 32 7.13 14.08 9.23
N PHE A 33 6.16 13.32 9.72
CA PHE A 33 4.77 13.39 9.27
C PHE A 33 3.76 13.55 10.43
N PRO A 34 3.99 14.46 11.41
CA PRO A 34 3.04 14.64 12.51
C PRO A 34 1.69 15.15 11.97
N GLY A 35 0.59 14.47 12.30
CA GLY A 35 -0.75 14.86 11.91
C GLY A 35 -0.98 14.92 10.39
N PHE A 36 -0.29 14.12 9.62
CA PHE A 36 -0.25 14.24 8.15
C PHE A 36 -1.26 13.33 7.44
N PHE A 37 -1.39 12.08 7.89
CA PHE A 37 -2.13 11.06 7.15
C PHE A 37 -3.63 11.06 7.46
N HIS A 38 -4.46 10.92 6.45
CA HIS A 38 -5.91 10.72 6.58
C HIS A 38 -6.25 9.31 7.06
N LYS A 39 -5.49 8.32 6.55
CA LYS A 39 -5.65 6.90 6.86
C LYS A 39 -4.30 6.24 7.05
N ILE A 40 -4.19 5.44 8.09
CA ILE A 40 -3.01 4.64 8.41
C ILE A 40 -3.43 3.19 8.56
N LEU A 41 -2.67 2.27 7.98
CA LEU A 41 -2.78 0.85 8.24
C LEU A 41 -1.47 0.38 8.89
N ILE A 42 -1.60 -0.28 10.02
CA ILE A 42 -0.50 -0.93 10.74
C ILE A 42 -0.74 -2.43 10.66
N ASP A 43 0.04 -3.11 9.83
CA ASP A 43 0.19 -4.56 9.85
C ASP A 43 1.34 -4.86 10.82
N ALA A 44 1.00 -5.10 12.08
CA ALA A 44 1.96 -5.08 13.16
C ALA A 44 2.80 -6.39 13.20
N PRO A 45 4.11 -6.31 13.48
CA PRO A 45 4.88 -7.49 13.80
C PRO A 45 4.27 -8.16 15.03
N CYS A 46 4.01 -9.45 14.98
CA CYS A 46 3.33 -10.20 16.04
C CYS A 46 3.87 -11.63 16.16
N SER A 47 3.46 -12.33 17.21
CA SER A 47 3.84 -13.74 17.46
C SER A 47 3.32 -14.72 16.41
N GLY A 48 2.27 -14.34 15.66
CA GLY A 48 1.80 -15.08 14.49
C GLY A 48 1.03 -16.36 14.78
N GLU A 49 0.43 -16.50 15.96
CA GLU A 49 -0.33 -17.70 16.37
C GLU A 49 -1.40 -18.10 15.35
N GLY A 50 -2.05 -17.13 14.71
CA GLY A 50 -3.07 -17.36 13.70
C GLY A 50 -2.54 -17.99 12.40
N MET A 51 -1.22 -18.02 12.21
CA MET A 51 -0.56 -18.55 11.01
C MET A 51 0.05 -19.94 11.20
N PHE A 52 -0.01 -20.53 12.39
CA PHE A 52 0.65 -21.81 12.68
C PHE A 52 0.18 -22.96 11.79
N HIS A 53 -1.07 -22.93 11.36
CA HIS A 53 -1.58 -23.93 10.43
C HIS A 53 -0.89 -23.84 9.06
N LYS A 54 -0.66 -22.64 8.57
CA LYS A 54 -0.03 -22.37 7.27
C LYS A 54 1.50 -22.46 7.32
N GLU A 55 2.07 -21.99 8.42
CA GLU A 55 3.52 -21.89 8.63
C GLU A 55 3.91 -22.50 9.99
N PRO A 56 3.93 -23.86 10.13
CA PRO A 56 4.18 -24.55 11.41
C PRO A 56 5.51 -24.16 12.09
N GLN A 57 6.53 -23.78 11.30
CA GLN A 57 7.82 -23.33 11.81
C GLN A 57 7.71 -22.04 12.68
N MET A 58 6.62 -21.31 12.58
CA MET A 58 6.41 -20.10 13.39
C MET A 58 6.24 -20.44 14.88
N ALA A 59 5.82 -21.65 15.23
CA ALA A 59 5.72 -22.06 16.61
C ALA A 59 7.08 -22.03 17.34
N GLY A 60 8.18 -22.39 16.68
CA GLY A 60 9.53 -22.29 17.23
C GLY A 60 9.95 -20.82 17.48
N TYR A 61 9.59 -19.92 16.60
CA TYR A 61 9.86 -18.47 16.81
C TYR A 61 9.04 -17.89 17.93
N TRP A 62 7.84 -18.41 18.19
CA TRP A 62 6.99 -17.99 19.29
C TRP A 62 7.62 -18.30 20.65
N GLU A 63 8.31 -19.43 20.81
CA GLU A 63 9.04 -19.76 22.02
C GLU A 63 10.22 -18.81 22.28
N GLU A 64 10.92 -18.39 21.23
CA GLU A 64 12.04 -17.44 21.32
C GLU A 64 11.56 -15.99 21.61
N LYS A 65 10.44 -15.62 21.01
CA LYS A 65 9.85 -14.26 21.09
C LYS A 65 8.36 -14.35 21.41
N PRO A 66 8.01 -14.46 22.68
CA PRO A 66 6.62 -14.60 23.11
C PRO A 66 5.82 -13.31 22.88
N PRO A 67 4.48 -13.35 23.00
CA PRO A 67 3.59 -12.19 22.84
C PRO A 67 4.04 -10.92 23.54
N ALA A 68 4.54 -11.02 24.78
CA ALA A 68 5.04 -9.87 25.55
C ALA A 68 6.17 -9.09 24.83
N TYR A 69 7.04 -9.79 24.11
CA TYR A 69 8.10 -9.16 23.30
C TYR A 69 7.51 -8.28 22.19
N TYR A 70 6.50 -8.77 21.50
CA TYR A 70 5.87 -8.03 20.40
C TYR A 70 4.96 -6.92 20.90
N SER A 71 4.26 -7.12 22.01
CA SER A 71 3.38 -6.13 22.63
C SER A 71 4.09 -4.81 22.89
N GLU A 72 5.33 -4.83 23.39
CA GLU A 72 6.12 -3.60 23.63
C GLU A 72 6.48 -2.87 22.32
N ILE A 73 6.78 -3.61 21.26
CA ILE A 73 7.02 -3.02 19.93
C ILE A 73 5.74 -2.40 19.38
N GLN A 74 4.61 -3.10 19.54
CA GLN A 74 3.31 -2.70 19.02
C GLN A 74 2.77 -1.47 19.75
N LYS A 75 2.95 -1.34 21.07
CA LYS A 75 2.59 -0.15 21.83
C LYS A 75 3.30 1.10 21.32
N ASN A 76 4.59 1.00 21.04
CA ASN A 76 5.34 2.10 20.43
C ASN A 76 4.86 2.41 19.01
N LEU A 77 4.64 1.40 18.20
CA LEU A 77 4.22 1.54 16.80
C LEU A 77 2.84 2.19 16.67
N ILE A 78 1.89 1.80 17.52
CA ILE A 78 0.53 2.35 17.45
C ILE A 78 0.47 3.81 17.94
N LEU A 79 1.31 4.21 18.93
CA LEU A 79 1.47 5.61 19.33
C LEU A 79 2.01 6.46 18.18
N GLN A 80 3.06 5.99 17.51
CA GLN A 80 3.63 6.68 16.35
C GLN A 80 2.60 6.80 15.21
N GLY A 81 1.79 5.77 14.99
CA GLY A 81 0.66 5.82 14.07
C GLY A 81 -0.34 6.91 14.45
N ALA A 82 -0.73 7.00 15.71
CA ALA A 82 -1.65 8.02 16.21
C ALA A 82 -1.06 9.45 16.10
N ASP A 83 0.26 9.61 16.29
CA ASP A 83 0.94 10.90 16.12
C ASP A 83 0.95 11.36 14.64
N MET A 84 1.11 10.44 13.71
CA MET A 84 1.08 10.71 12.28
C MET A 84 -0.33 10.95 11.74
N LEU A 85 -1.36 10.50 12.46
CA LEU A 85 -2.74 10.62 12.03
C LEU A 85 -3.26 12.04 12.24
N ARG A 86 -3.91 12.62 11.24
CA ARG A 86 -4.54 13.93 11.35
C ARG A 86 -5.84 13.86 12.15
N PRO A 87 -6.34 14.99 12.71
CA PRO A 87 -7.68 15.05 13.29
C PRO A 87 -8.74 14.57 12.29
N GLY A 88 -9.71 13.78 12.73
CA GLY A 88 -10.71 13.12 11.87
C GLY A 88 -10.20 11.90 11.10
N GLY A 89 -8.91 11.64 11.09
CA GLY A 89 -8.29 10.51 10.38
C GLY A 89 -8.58 9.15 11.03
N MET A 90 -8.35 8.08 10.28
CA MET A 90 -8.64 6.70 10.66
C MET A 90 -7.37 5.85 10.67
N LEU A 91 -7.22 5.01 11.69
CA LEU A 91 -6.14 4.05 11.82
C LEU A 91 -6.70 2.63 11.93
N LEU A 92 -6.24 1.74 11.07
CA LEU A 92 -6.50 0.31 11.15
C LEU A 92 -5.25 -0.38 11.71
N TYR A 93 -5.38 -0.99 12.88
CA TYR A 93 -4.36 -1.84 13.48
C TYR A 93 -4.73 -3.30 13.25
N SER A 94 -3.80 -4.12 12.81
CA SER A 94 -4.02 -5.55 12.61
C SER A 94 -2.83 -6.41 13.02
N THR A 95 -3.13 -7.63 13.46
CA THR A 95 -2.18 -8.70 13.77
C THR A 95 -2.70 -10.03 13.25
N CYS A 96 -1.82 -11.01 13.12
CA CYS A 96 -2.18 -12.41 12.87
C CYS A 96 -1.97 -13.28 14.11
N THR A 97 -2.33 -12.79 15.30
CA THR A 97 -2.20 -13.54 16.57
C THR A 97 -3.52 -13.55 17.35
N PHE A 98 -3.65 -14.51 18.26
CA PHE A 98 -4.79 -14.61 19.19
C PHE A 98 -4.49 -14.01 20.57
N SER A 99 -3.25 -13.65 20.87
CA SER A 99 -2.85 -13.10 22.16
C SER A 99 -3.58 -11.81 22.49
N LYS A 100 -4.14 -11.72 23.71
CA LYS A 100 -4.72 -10.48 24.22
C LYS A 100 -3.66 -9.40 24.46
N GLU A 101 -2.46 -9.81 24.84
CA GLU A 101 -1.32 -8.91 25.11
C GLU A 101 -0.95 -8.09 23.88
N GLU A 102 -1.06 -8.70 22.68
CA GLU A 102 -0.74 -8.07 21.40
C GLU A 102 -1.94 -7.38 20.74
N ASN A 103 -3.13 -7.65 21.20
CA ASN A 103 -4.40 -7.22 20.61
C ASN A 103 -5.10 -6.19 21.51
N GLU A 104 -6.00 -6.64 22.37
CA GLU A 104 -6.83 -5.74 23.21
C GLU A 104 -6.00 -4.91 24.17
N GLU A 105 -4.92 -5.44 24.74
CA GLU A 105 -4.07 -4.67 25.67
C GLU A 105 -3.32 -3.54 24.96
N VAL A 106 -2.90 -3.74 23.71
CA VAL A 106 -2.29 -2.68 22.89
C VAL A 106 -3.32 -1.58 22.60
N ILE A 107 -4.56 -1.95 22.29
CA ILE A 107 -5.63 -0.98 22.05
C ILE A 107 -6.02 -0.25 23.34
N ALA A 108 -6.17 -0.96 24.45
CA ALA A 108 -6.44 -0.35 25.77
C ALA A 108 -5.33 0.62 26.17
N PHE A 109 -4.07 0.26 25.95
CA PHE A 109 -2.92 1.13 26.18
C PHE A 109 -3.02 2.42 25.35
N LEU A 110 -3.30 2.30 24.04
CA LEU A 110 -3.47 3.47 23.19
C LEU A 110 -4.59 4.39 23.67
N LEU A 111 -5.77 3.84 23.96
CA LEU A 111 -6.94 4.61 24.40
C LEU A 111 -6.69 5.37 25.72
N LYS A 112 -5.91 4.80 26.62
CA LYS A 112 -5.47 5.45 27.87
C LYS A 112 -4.43 6.53 27.61
N ALA A 113 -3.45 6.28 26.75
CA ALA A 113 -2.39 7.21 26.43
C ALA A 113 -2.86 8.38 25.53
N ARG A 114 -3.89 8.16 24.73
CA ARG A 114 -4.41 9.08 23.71
C ARG A 114 -5.94 9.21 23.83
N PRO A 115 -6.44 10.05 24.74
CA PRO A 115 -7.89 10.30 24.89
C PRO A 115 -8.57 10.91 23.65
N ASP A 116 -7.78 11.41 22.72
CA ASP A 116 -8.20 11.89 21.41
C ASP A 116 -8.45 10.74 20.41
N MET A 117 -8.19 9.48 20.79
CA MET A 117 -8.48 8.30 19.98
C MET A 117 -9.75 7.58 20.47
N GLU A 118 -10.46 6.95 19.54
CA GLU A 118 -11.62 6.10 19.84
C GLU A 118 -11.70 4.95 18.86
N THR A 119 -12.28 3.81 19.26
CA THR A 119 -12.57 2.70 18.34
C THR A 119 -13.88 2.94 17.59
N ILE A 120 -13.88 2.62 16.30
CA ILE A 120 -15.06 2.65 15.44
C ILE A 120 -15.60 1.23 15.28
N GLN A 121 -16.90 1.07 15.39
CA GLN A 121 -17.55 -0.20 15.06
C GLN A 121 -17.50 -0.40 13.54
N PRO A 122 -16.80 -1.42 13.03
CA PRO A 122 -16.87 -1.78 11.62
C PRO A 122 -18.27 -2.29 11.24
N LEU A 123 -18.55 -2.31 9.93
CA LEU A 123 -19.77 -2.95 9.46
C LEU A 123 -19.78 -4.43 9.92
N PRO A 124 -20.91 -4.92 10.41
CA PRO A 124 -21.03 -6.31 10.84
C PRO A 124 -20.84 -7.23 9.63
N TYR A 125 -20.04 -8.27 9.83
CA TYR A 125 -19.85 -9.32 8.84
C TYR A 125 -20.11 -10.67 9.49
N LYS A 126 -20.65 -11.61 8.73
CA LYS A 126 -20.93 -12.96 9.22
C LYS A 126 -19.67 -13.57 9.81
N ASP A 127 -19.79 -14.21 10.97
CA ASP A 127 -18.73 -14.94 11.65
C ASP A 127 -17.57 -14.07 12.21
N PHE A 128 -17.67 -12.73 12.15
CA PHE A 128 -16.80 -11.86 12.92
C PHE A 128 -17.14 -11.93 14.40
N VAL A 129 -16.10 -12.04 15.23
CA VAL A 129 -16.24 -12.06 16.70
C VAL A 129 -15.76 -10.73 17.25
N SER A 130 -16.48 -10.18 18.23
CA SER A 130 -16.07 -8.98 18.95
C SER A 130 -14.76 -9.20 19.69
N GLY A 131 -14.00 -8.12 19.89
CA GLY A 131 -12.84 -8.12 20.78
C GLY A 131 -13.23 -8.49 22.20
N PHE A 132 -12.26 -8.98 22.96
CA PHE A 132 -12.46 -9.43 24.32
C PHE A 132 -12.38 -8.26 25.32
N SER A 133 -13.17 -8.37 26.39
CA SER A 133 -12.98 -7.51 27.55
C SER A 133 -11.74 -7.93 28.33
N LEU A 134 -11.09 -6.96 28.93
CA LEU A 134 -9.93 -7.15 29.81
C LEU A 134 -10.36 -6.96 31.28
N GLU A 135 -9.96 -7.89 32.11
CA GLU A 135 -10.14 -7.80 33.56
C GLU A 135 -9.32 -6.61 34.12
N GLY A 136 -9.92 -5.84 35.01
CA GLY A 136 -9.28 -4.65 35.60
C GLY A 136 -9.35 -3.37 34.75
N GLU A 137 -9.83 -3.43 33.51
CA GLU A 137 -10.11 -2.24 32.71
C GLU A 137 -11.50 -1.65 33.01
N SER A 138 -11.66 -0.35 32.77
CA SER A 138 -12.95 0.33 32.95
C SER A 138 -14.01 -0.18 31.96
N GLU A 139 -15.29 -0.02 32.31
CA GLU A 139 -16.39 -0.35 31.41
C GLU A 139 -16.32 0.42 30.07
N GLU A 140 -15.84 1.67 30.12
CA GLU A 140 -15.66 2.50 28.91
C GLU A 140 -14.61 1.89 27.98
N ILE A 141 -13.44 1.52 28.51
CA ILE A 141 -12.41 0.85 27.71
C ILE A 141 -12.94 -0.48 27.17
N ASN A 142 -13.58 -1.29 28.01
CA ASN A 142 -14.11 -2.58 27.56
C ASN A 142 -15.19 -2.44 26.47
N ARG A 143 -16.07 -1.43 26.54
CA ARG A 143 -17.00 -1.11 25.45
C ARG A 143 -16.31 -0.75 24.14
N GLN A 144 -15.16 -0.08 24.23
CA GLN A 144 -14.36 0.24 23.06
C GLN A 144 -13.64 -0.99 22.49
N LEU A 145 -13.11 -1.87 23.34
CA LEU A 145 -12.46 -3.12 22.92
C LEU A 145 -13.42 -4.07 22.22
N GLN A 146 -14.68 -4.11 22.64
CA GLN A 146 -15.72 -4.94 22.02
C GLN A 146 -16.04 -4.53 20.57
N LYS A 147 -15.64 -3.34 20.12
CA LYS A 147 -15.76 -2.91 18.72
C LYS A 147 -14.64 -3.48 17.83
N CYS A 148 -13.58 -4.02 18.42
CA CYS A 148 -12.54 -4.72 17.66
C CYS A 148 -13.08 -6.04 17.08
N ILE A 149 -12.38 -6.56 16.08
CA ILE A 149 -12.76 -7.78 15.38
C ILE A 149 -11.71 -8.86 15.63
N ARG A 150 -12.19 -10.07 15.91
CA ARG A 150 -11.40 -11.30 15.92
C ARG A 150 -11.91 -12.25 14.84
N LEU A 151 -11.00 -12.78 14.05
CA LEU A 151 -11.25 -13.79 13.04
C LEU A 151 -10.63 -15.11 13.53
N PHE A 152 -11.45 -16.14 13.63
CA PHE A 152 -11.02 -17.46 14.08
C PHE A 152 -11.16 -18.49 12.96
N PRO A 153 -10.15 -19.32 12.68
CA PRO A 153 -10.17 -20.32 11.60
C PRO A 153 -11.32 -21.33 11.70
N HIS A 154 -11.83 -21.60 12.91
CA HIS A 154 -12.95 -22.51 13.11
C HIS A 154 -14.33 -21.87 12.76
N LYS A 155 -14.36 -20.56 12.48
CA LYS A 155 -15.60 -19.82 12.11
C LYS A 155 -15.56 -19.30 10.68
N ILE A 156 -14.39 -19.04 10.15
CA ILE A 156 -14.20 -18.51 8.80
C ILE A 156 -13.25 -19.39 8.00
N SER A 157 -13.37 -19.37 6.68
CA SER A 157 -12.39 -20.00 5.80
C SER A 157 -11.21 -19.05 5.61
N GLY A 158 -10.18 -19.20 6.44
CA GLY A 158 -8.99 -18.35 6.42
C GLY A 158 -8.16 -18.47 7.69
N GLU A 159 -7.11 -17.66 7.78
CA GLU A 159 -6.19 -17.62 8.90
C GLU A 159 -6.74 -16.75 10.04
N GLY A 160 -6.14 -16.90 11.25
CA GLY A 160 -6.53 -16.11 12.41
C GLY A 160 -6.04 -14.66 12.31
N HIS A 161 -6.92 -13.70 12.61
CA HIS A 161 -6.57 -12.28 12.63
C HIS A 161 -7.29 -11.52 13.74
N PHE A 162 -6.69 -10.40 14.11
CA PHE A 162 -7.29 -9.34 14.90
C PHE A 162 -7.26 -8.03 14.12
N ALA A 163 -8.30 -7.22 14.27
CA ALA A 163 -8.37 -5.90 13.67
C ALA A 163 -9.07 -4.90 14.59
N ALA A 164 -8.50 -3.71 14.73
CA ALA A 164 -9.10 -2.58 15.43
C ALA A 164 -9.11 -1.35 14.52
N LEU A 165 -10.31 -0.85 14.23
CA LEU A 165 -10.49 0.38 13.50
C LEU A 165 -10.63 1.54 14.49
N LEU A 166 -9.75 2.52 14.38
CA LEU A 166 -9.65 3.66 15.28
C LEU A 166 -9.84 4.97 14.51
N ARG A 167 -10.35 5.99 15.19
CA ARG A 167 -10.47 7.34 14.67
C ARG A 167 -9.84 8.34 15.64
N LYS A 168 -9.13 9.32 15.12
CA LYS A 168 -8.69 10.48 15.89
C LYS A 168 -9.79 11.52 15.92
N LYS A 169 -10.23 11.92 17.10
CA LYS A 169 -11.24 12.97 17.28
C LYS A 169 -10.77 14.30 16.72
N GLY A 170 -11.70 15.16 16.36
CA GLY A 170 -11.42 16.48 15.79
C GLY A 170 -11.85 16.58 14.32
N GLU A 171 -11.87 17.81 13.83
CA GLU A 171 -12.26 18.10 12.46
C GLU A 171 -11.04 18.15 11.54
N GLU A 172 -11.23 17.61 10.35
CA GLU A 172 -10.25 17.67 9.29
C GLU A 172 -10.13 19.10 8.75
N LYS A 173 -8.93 19.68 8.83
CA LYS A 173 -8.64 20.93 8.11
C LYS A 173 -8.35 20.58 6.66
N GLN A 174 -9.11 21.18 5.75
CA GLN A 174 -8.81 21.09 4.31
C GLN A 174 -7.54 21.90 4.04
N GLU A 175 -6.46 21.20 3.80
CA GLU A 175 -5.22 21.80 3.31
C GLU A 175 -5.16 21.62 1.79
N THR A 176 -4.97 22.72 1.07
CA THR A 176 -4.69 22.65 -0.37
C THR A 176 -3.26 22.16 -0.55
N PRO A 177 -3.02 21.05 -1.26
CA PRO A 177 -1.68 20.56 -1.51
C PRO A 177 -0.82 21.64 -2.18
N ALA A 178 0.41 21.82 -1.71
CA ALA A 178 1.34 22.70 -2.37
C ALA A 178 1.65 22.18 -3.78
N LYS A 179 1.54 23.08 -4.78
CA LYS A 179 1.87 22.72 -6.17
C LYS A 179 3.37 22.75 -6.37
N GLU A 180 3.93 21.60 -6.72
CA GLU A 180 5.32 21.50 -7.17
C GLU A 180 5.41 21.86 -8.66
N LYS A 181 6.56 22.42 -9.04
CA LYS A 181 6.81 22.80 -10.43
C LYS A 181 7.22 21.54 -11.23
N SER A 182 6.46 21.25 -12.28
CA SER A 182 6.79 20.17 -13.23
C SER A 182 8.11 20.45 -13.93
N ALA A 183 8.91 19.40 -14.11
CA ALA A 183 10.08 19.46 -14.99
C ALA A 183 9.66 19.69 -16.45
N VAL A 184 10.49 20.41 -17.20
CA VAL A 184 10.34 20.48 -18.65
C VAL A 184 10.77 19.13 -19.23
N LEU A 185 9.85 18.47 -19.89
CA LEU A 185 10.10 17.15 -20.49
C LEU A 185 10.83 17.28 -21.83
N PRO A 186 11.78 16.37 -22.13
CA PRO A 186 12.36 16.23 -23.47
C PRO A 186 11.28 16.01 -24.53
N VAL A 187 11.56 16.43 -25.76
CA VAL A 187 10.60 16.35 -26.86
C VAL A 187 10.17 14.91 -27.15
N GLU A 188 11.08 13.95 -27.03
CA GLU A 188 10.80 12.52 -27.20
C GLU A 188 9.77 12.00 -26.19
N VAL A 189 9.81 12.51 -24.96
CA VAL A 189 8.84 12.17 -23.90
C VAL A 189 7.49 12.82 -24.19
N GLN A 190 7.51 14.09 -24.61
CA GLN A 190 6.27 14.79 -24.98
C GLN A 190 5.56 14.10 -26.13
N ASP A 191 6.31 13.66 -27.16
CA ASP A 191 5.75 12.93 -28.31
C ASP A 191 5.22 11.55 -27.92
N PHE A 192 5.95 10.83 -27.06
CA PHE A 192 5.48 9.55 -26.54
C PHE A 192 4.20 9.70 -25.69
N LEU A 193 4.11 10.72 -24.86
CA LEU A 193 2.94 10.96 -24.01
C LEU A 193 1.69 11.40 -24.80
N LYS A 194 1.80 11.79 -26.07
CA LYS A 194 0.64 12.04 -26.94
C LYS A 194 -0.16 10.75 -27.23
N MET A 195 0.48 9.59 -27.13
CA MET A 195 -0.17 8.27 -27.24
C MET A 195 -0.82 7.81 -25.93
N VAL A 196 -0.75 8.61 -24.87
CA VAL A 196 -1.20 8.25 -23.53
C VAL A 196 -2.33 9.17 -23.09
N SER A 197 -3.50 8.60 -22.86
CA SER A 197 -4.71 9.30 -22.39
C SER A 197 -4.88 9.26 -20.86
N MET A 198 -3.77 9.04 -20.11
CA MET A 198 -3.78 9.08 -18.65
C MET A 198 -3.86 10.51 -18.13
N ASP A 199 -4.63 10.73 -17.04
CA ASP A 199 -4.71 12.03 -16.37
C ASP A 199 -3.47 12.34 -15.53
N PHE A 200 -2.67 13.28 -16.00
CA PHE A 200 -1.50 13.83 -15.30
C PHE A 200 -1.78 15.17 -14.58
N SER A 201 -3.05 15.60 -14.48
CA SER A 201 -3.40 16.93 -13.92
C SER A 201 -3.12 17.06 -12.42
N ARG A 202 -3.15 15.94 -11.67
CA ARG A 202 -2.94 15.91 -10.22
C ARG A 202 -1.55 15.41 -9.84
N GLY A 203 -0.53 15.99 -10.44
CA GLY A 203 0.84 15.64 -10.18
C GLY A 203 1.82 16.49 -10.97
N PHE A 204 3.08 16.13 -10.93
CA PHE A 204 4.13 16.81 -11.65
C PHE A 204 5.19 15.80 -12.13
N PHE A 205 5.86 16.17 -13.23
CA PHE A 205 6.95 15.38 -13.76
C PHE A 205 8.27 15.75 -13.09
N LYS A 206 9.10 14.75 -12.83
CA LYS A 206 10.46 14.89 -12.33
C LYS A 206 11.42 14.10 -13.19
N THR A 207 12.59 14.69 -13.47
CA THR A 207 13.69 14.04 -14.19
C THR A 207 14.84 13.76 -13.24
N GLU A 208 15.43 12.57 -13.31
CA GLU A 208 16.64 12.18 -12.58
C GLU A 208 17.61 11.52 -13.56
N GLY A 209 18.52 12.34 -14.14
CA GLY A 209 19.33 11.91 -15.27
C GLY A 209 18.44 11.56 -16.48
N GLU A 210 18.58 10.35 -17.00
CA GLU A 210 17.73 9.86 -18.09
C GLU A 210 16.34 9.38 -17.64
N ARG A 211 16.08 9.26 -16.34
CA ARG A 211 14.84 8.70 -15.79
C ARG A 211 13.75 9.76 -15.66
N ILE A 212 12.54 9.37 -16.05
CA ILE A 212 11.34 10.20 -15.94
C ILE A 212 10.39 9.59 -14.92
N PHE A 213 9.90 10.43 -14.00
CA PHE A 213 8.93 10.06 -12.99
C PHE A 213 7.73 10.98 -13.04
N PHE A 214 6.54 10.45 -12.74
CA PHE A 214 5.36 11.21 -12.42
C PHE A 214 5.06 11.08 -10.93
N LEU A 215 5.03 12.20 -10.22
CA LEU A 215 4.82 12.27 -8.78
C LEU A 215 3.44 12.88 -8.49
N PRO A 216 2.71 12.37 -7.46
CA PRO A 216 1.46 12.99 -7.04
C PRO A 216 1.73 14.36 -6.40
N GLU A 217 0.74 15.27 -6.45
CA GLU A 217 0.74 16.50 -5.66
C GLU A 217 0.82 16.16 -4.17
N GLY A 218 1.50 16.99 -3.37
CA GLY A 218 1.62 16.74 -1.94
C GLY A 218 2.71 17.54 -1.23
N GLY A 219 3.33 18.48 -1.94
CA GLY A 219 4.38 19.33 -1.39
C GLY A 219 5.75 18.64 -1.32
N LYS A 220 6.71 19.38 -0.77
CA LYS A 220 8.11 18.92 -0.71
C LYS A 220 8.26 17.71 0.22
N LEU A 221 8.69 16.59 -0.34
CA LEU A 221 8.94 15.37 0.41
C LEU A 221 10.07 15.58 1.45
N PRO A 222 9.89 15.14 2.69
CA PRO A 222 10.95 15.17 3.69
C PRO A 222 12.11 14.27 3.27
N ARG A 223 13.31 14.57 3.80
CA ARG A 223 14.50 13.76 3.52
C ARG A 223 14.42 12.40 4.22
N LEU A 224 14.07 11.37 3.45
CA LEU A 224 13.95 9.97 3.85
C LEU A 224 14.61 9.05 2.84
N ARG A 225 14.78 7.78 3.19
CA ARG A 225 15.26 6.75 2.26
C ARG A 225 14.09 6.22 1.42
N TYR A 226 13.86 6.86 0.28
CA TYR A 226 12.90 6.39 -0.70
C TYR A 226 13.51 5.30 -1.59
N LEU A 227 12.76 4.21 -1.80
CA LEU A 227 13.03 3.22 -2.83
C LEU A 227 12.34 3.60 -4.14
N ARG A 228 11.19 4.26 -4.03
CA ARG A 228 10.42 4.79 -5.15
C ARG A 228 9.68 6.06 -4.76
N THR A 229 9.67 7.01 -5.66
CA THR A 229 8.88 8.26 -5.56
C THR A 229 8.00 8.37 -6.79
N GLY A 230 6.69 8.12 -6.62
CA GLY A 230 5.73 8.16 -7.72
C GLY A 230 5.91 7.05 -8.77
N LEU A 231 5.28 7.25 -9.93
CA LEU A 231 5.33 6.33 -11.06
C LEU A 231 6.60 6.56 -11.89
N TYR A 232 7.39 5.52 -12.05
CA TYR A 232 8.51 5.53 -12.98
C TYR A 232 7.99 5.31 -14.41
N LEU A 233 8.13 6.30 -15.27
CA LEU A 233 7.63 6.24 -16.65
C LEU A 233 8.58 5.52 -17.59
N GLY A 234 9.88 5.67 -17.39
CA GLY A 234 10.89 5.06 -18.24
C GLY A 234 12.15 5.90 -18.37
N ASP A 235 13.02 5.50 -19.27
CA ASP A 235 14.28 6.16 -19.57
C ASP A 235 14.21 6.92 -20.90
N VAL A 236 14.83 8.10 -20.95
CA VAL A 236 15.08 8.82 -22.21
C VAL A 236 16.42 8.36 -22.76
N LYS A 237 16.41 7.75 -23.91
CA LYS A 237 17.59 7.38 -24.68
C LYS A 237 17.73 8.31 -25.89
N LYS A 238 18.85 8.22 -26.62
CA LYS A 238 19.04 9.02 -27.82
C LYS A 238 17.83 8.87 -28.75
N LYS A 239 17.04 9.94 -28.91
CA LYS A 239 15.86 10.06 -29.79
C LYS A 239 14.71 9.08 -29.54
N ARG A 240 14.60 8.47 -28.36
CA ARG A 240 13.48 7.58 -28.01
C ARG A 240 13.25 7.52 -26.51
N VAL A 241 12.03 7.11 -26.15
CA VAL A 241 11.67 6.73 -24.78
C VAL A 241 11.65 5.21 -24.68
N GLU A 242 12.23 4.68 -23.62
CA GLU A 242 12.08 3.27 -23.23
C GLU A 242 11.12 3.23 -22.03
N PRO A 243 9.83 2.94 -22.25
CA PRO A 243 8.84 2.91 -21.18
C PRO A 243 9.15 1.78 -20.19
N SER A 244 8.87 2.04 -18.92
CA SER A 244 9.08 1.05 -17.87
C SER A 244 7.91 0.07 -17.78
N GLN A 245 8.16 -1.13 -17.25
CA GLN A 245 7.10 -2.09 -16.92
C GLN A 245 6.09 -1.50 -15.92
N ALA A 246 6.55 -0.72 -14.94
CA ALA A 246 5.66 -0.06 -13.98
C ALA A 246 4.68 0.91 -14.65
N PHE A 247 5.12 1.57 -15.72
CA PHE A 247 4.24 2.44 -16.52
C PHE A 247 3.28 1.62 -17.37
N ALA A 248 3.75 0.57 -18.04
CA ALA A 248 2.89 -0.33 -18.81
C ALA A 248 1.75 -0.89 -17.95
N MET A 249 2.06 -1.39 -16.74
CA MET A 249 1.06 -1.90 -15.79
C MET A 249 0.04 -0.84 -15.31
N ALA A 250 0.35 0.45 -15.43
CA ALA A 250 -0.55 1.55 -15.06
C ALA A 250 -1.46 1.99 -16.23
N LEU A 251 -1.27 1.42 -17.42
CA LEU A 251 -2.06 1.70 -18.62
C LEU A 251 -3.14 0.63 -18.84
N SER A 252 -4.07 0.94 -19.72
CA SER A 252 -5.12 0.04 -20.20
C SER A 252 -5.30 0.23 -21.71
N PRO A 253 -6.05 -0.63 -22.39
CA PRO A 253 -6.38 -0.43 -23.81
C PRO A 253 -6.99 0.94 -24.12
N ASP A 254 -7.74 1.52 -23.15
CA ASP A 254 -8.39 2.83 -23.31
C ASP A 254 -7.45 4.02 -23.06
N THR A 255 -6.28 3.76 -22.49
CA THR A 255 -5.33 4.83 -22.09
C THR A 255 -4.03 4.82 -22.87
N PHE A 256 -3.86 3.89 -23.82
CA PHE A 256 -2.71 3.84 -24.73
C PHE A 256 -3.16 3.51 -26.15
N ASP A 257 -2.79 4.35 -27.10
CA ASP A 257 -3.32 4.31 -28.49
C ASP A 257 -2.96 3.05 -29.27
N SER A 258 -1.89 2.34 -28.89
CA SER A 258 -1.39 1.17 -29.60
C SER A 258 -1.35 -0.05 -28.67
N CYS A 259 -2.40 -0.87 -28.73
CA CYS A 259 -2.60 -2.00 -27.81
C CYS A 259 -2.84 -3.31 -28.57
N ILE A 260 -2.17 -4.37 -28.09
CA ILE A 260 -2.42 -5.76 -28.46
C ILE A 260 -3.16 -6.41 -27.28
N ASN A 261 -4.45 -6.67 -27.46
CA ASN A 261 -5.25 -7.33 -26.43
C ASN A 261 -5.45 -8.81 -26.77
N LEU A 262 -4.80 -9.69 -26.03
CA LEU A 262 -4.90 -11.14 -26.19
C LEU A 262 -5.99 -11.69 -25.25
N SER A 263 -6.61 -12.79 -25.65
CA SER A 263 -7.42 -13.58 -24.72
C SER A 263 -6.51 -14.40 -23.79
N ALA A 264 -6.95 -14.66 -22.56
CA ALA A 264 -6.26 -15.57 -21.64
C ALA A 264 -6.08 -16.98 -22.25
N GLU A 265 -6.97 -17.40 -23.15
CA GLU A 265 -6.91 -18.70 -23.85
C GLU A 265 -5.99 -18.69 -25.08
N ASP A 266 -5.52 -17.53 -25.54
CA ASP A 266 -4.60 -17.43 -26.68
C ASP A 266 -3.23 -18.03 -26.31
N MET A 267 -2.73 -18.93 -27.12
CA MET A 267 -1.42 -19.57 -26.92
C MET A 267 -0.27 -18.55 -26.84
N ARG A 268 -0.42 -17.38 -27.46
CA ARG A 268 0.54 -16.28 -27.39
C ARG A 268 0.63 -15.67 -26.00
N THR A 269 -0.46 -15.70 -25.24
CA THR A 269 -0.48 -15.22 -23.85
C THR A 269 0.51 -15.97 -22.97
N VAL A 270 0.55 -17.31 -23.07
CA VAL A 270 1.51 -18.13 -22.31
C VAL A 270 2.95 -17.82 -22.71
N LYS A 271 3.21 -17.65 -24.02
CA LYS A 271 4.54 -17.28 -24.51
C LYS A 271 4.97 -15.91 -24.02
N TYR A 272 4.08 -14.92 -24.12
CA TYR A 272 4.35 -13.57 -23.65
C TYR A 272 4.66 -13.53 -22.14
N LEU A 273 3.86 -14.20 -21.33
CA LEU A 273 4.10 -14.27 -19.87
C LEU A 273 5.40 -14.99 -19.49
N LYS A 274 5.91 -15.88 -20.36
CA LYS A 274 7.24 -16.49 -20.23
C LYS A 274 8.38 -15.57 -20.70
N GLY A 275 8.08 -14.41 -21.26
CA GLY A 275 9.08 -13.50 -21.86
C GLY A 275 9.55 -13.93 -23.25
N GLU A 276 8.81 -14.79 -23.94
CA GLU A 276 9.10 -15.22 -25.31
C GLU A 276 8.56 -14.21 -26.34
N THR A 277 9.16 -14.19 -27.51
CA THR A 277 8.65 -13.40 -28.65
C THR A 277 7.35 -13.99 -29.19
N ILE A 278 6.38 -13.13 -29.48
CA ILE A 278 5.10 -13.51 -30.07
C ILE A 278 4.92 -12.87 -31.45
N GLU A 279 4.29 -13.58 -32.36
CA GLU A 279 3.89 -13.04 -33.68
C GLU A 279 2.50 -12.41 -33.58
N VAL A 280 2.38 -11.15 -33.97
CA VAL A 280 1.17 -10.33 -33.85
C VAL A 280 0.77 -9.63 -35.16
N GLY A 281 1.31 -10.09 -36.30
CA GLY A 281 1.03 -9.51 -37.62
C GLY A 281 -0.44 -9.55 -38.02
N ASP A 282 -1.22 -10.46 -37.44
CA ASP A 282 -2.66 -10.58 -37.60
C ASP A 282 -3.46 -9.56 -36.77
N LEU A 283 -2.84 -8.99 -35.75
CA LEU A 283 -3.46 -8.06 -34.79
C LEU A 283 -3.06 -6.60 -35.04
N LEU A 284 -1.98 -6.37 -35.76
CA LEU A 284 -1.42 -5.04 -36.03
C LEU A 284 -1.53 -4.67 -37.47
N SER A 285 -1.77 -3.39 -37.76
CA SER A 285 -1.67 -2.85 -39.13
C SER A 285 -0.22 -2.49 -39.46
N ALA A 286 0.10 -2.35 -40.74
CA ALA A 286 1.42 -1.90 -41.19
C ALA A 286 1.82 -0.49 -40.67
N ARG A 287 0.88 0.25 -40.10
CA ARG A 287 1.08 1.58 -39.52
C ARG A 287 1.44 1.52 -38.03
N ASP A 288 1.19 0.38 -37.36
CA ASP A 288 1.39 0.20 -35.90
C ASP A 288 2.86 -0.12 -35.60
N LYS A 289 3.70 0.89 -35.72
CA LYS A 289 5.15 0.80 -35.42
C LYS A 289 5.44 1.40 -34.07
N GLY A 290 6.43 0.84 -33.36
CA GLY A 290 6.91 1.35 -32.08
C GLY A 290 6.43 0.52 -30.89
N TRP A 291 6.26 1.16 -29.76
CA TRP A 291 5.83 0.50 -28.52
C TRP A 291 4.37 0.05 -28.62
N GLN A 292 4.12 -1.19 -28.23
CA GLN A 292 2.80 -1.78 -28.11
C GLN A 292 2.52 -2.13 -26.67
N LEU A 293 1.37 -1.75 -26.14
CA LEU A 293 0.90 -2.24 -24.86
C LEU A 293 0.29 -3.64 -25.09
N VAL A 294 0.84 -4.64 -24.43
CA VAL A 294 0.25 -5.99 -24.49
C VAL A 294 -0.66 -6.17 -23.28
N CYS A 295 -1.92 -6.48 -23.55
CA CYS A 295 -2.92 -6.74 -22.53
C CYS A 295 -3.46 -8.18 -22.66
N VAL A 296 -3.93 -8.73 -21.57
CA VAL A 296 -4.66 -10.00 -21.52
C VAL A 296 -6.04 -9.72 -20.94
N ASP A 297 -7.10 -9.99 -21.70
CA ASP A 297 -8.48 -9.68 -21.32
C ASP A 297 -8.68 -8.24 -20.82
N GLY A 298 -7.95 -7.29 -21.41
CA GLY A 298 -8.02 -5.87 -21.07
C GLY A 298 -7.09 -5.41 -19.94
N PHE A 299 -6.29 -6.30 -19.36
CA PHE A 299 -5.32 -5.97 -18.31
C PHE A 299 -3.90 -5.98 -18.85
N ALA A 300 -3.12 -4.92 -18.58
CA ALA A 300 -1.71 -4.79 -18.97
C ALA A 300 -0.76 -5.58 -18.07
#